data_94d0870a6b7b6372ea1fe7fe742963b2
#
_entry.id   94d0870a6b7b6372ea1fe7fe742963b2
#
_cell.length_a   1.000
_cell.length_b   1.000
_cell.length_c   1.000
_cell.angle_alpha   90.00
_cell.angle_beta   90.00
_cell.angle_gamma   90.00
#
_symmetry.space_group_name_H-M   'P 1'
#
loop_
_entity.id
_entity.type
_entity.pdbx_description
1 polymer ?
#
loop_
_entity_poly.entity_id
_entity_poly.type
_entity_poly.pdbx_seq_one_letter_code
_entity_poly.pdbx_strand_id
1 'polypeptide(L)'
;MKYLSTRGQAPAVNFGAALSQGLAPDGGLYVPESWPTLPLTDFDGAEQLPDIAAVMLRPFVAGDALAPAIADIAREAFNFPAPLRPVTLDGQLSVLELFHGPTAAFKDFGARFLAANLQRLRAAASRPLNILVATSGDTGGAVAAAFHQRPGITVSVLFPKGLVSPTQERQLTCWGDNVHSFRVNGSFDDCQRLVKDAFVNPGLRQRFELSSANSINLGRLLPQAVYYAATSIAVYRRHGVVPNFIIPSGNLGNSVACVWARKLGLPIGRIVLAFNANRTVPDFLQSGAWRPRPSVPTLASAMDVGTPSNMERLRGLYPDLEGVRGAVRAESVSDAEIQARIKADFHDYGKVWCPHTATAAEVYARMAPAERGDSPWILVSTAHPAKFREIVEPLIGQRIEMPASLAKLFSRPVSATELEPDLAALTRALDTTASKN
;
A
#
# COMPACT_ATOMS: atom_id res chain seq x y z
N MET A 1 0.72 15.58 -18.50
CA MET A 1 0.90 14.11 -18.36
C MET A 1 -0.42 13.41 -18.62
N LYS A 2 -0.44 12.36 -19.45
CA LYS A 2 -1.60 11.49 -19.68
C LYS A 2 -1.41 10.15 -19.00
N TYR A 3 -2.51 9.46 -18.76
CA TYR A 3 -2.54 8.13 -18.14
C TYR A 3 -3.30 7.16 -19.02
N LEU A 4 -2.68 6.01 -19.27
CA LEU A 4 -3.19 4.95 -20.11
C LEU A 4 -3.67 3.78 -19.26
N SER A 5 -4.62 3.00 -19.79
CA SER A 5 -4.95 1.70 -19.24
C SER A 5 -3.89 0.68 -19.60
N THR A 6 -3.53 -0.18 -18.66
CA THR A 6 -2.65 -1.35 -18.90
C THR A 6 -3.21 -2.31 -19.94
N ARG A 7 -4.52 -2.29 -20.23
CA ARG A 7 -5.19 -3.10 -21.26
C ARG A 7 -5.33 -2.41 -22.60
N GLY A 8 -5.08 -1.09 -22.64
CA GLY A 8 -5.00 -0.32 -23.89
C GLY A 8 -6.32 -0.10 -24.63
N GLN A 9 -7.47 -0.44 -24.04
CA GLN A 9 -8.79 -0.31 -24.68
C GLN A 9 -9.59 0.89 -24.15
N ALA A 10 -9.09 1.58 -23.13
CA ALA A 10 -9.70 2.78 -22.57
C ALA A 10 -9.03 4.06 -23.11
N PRO A 11 -9.75 5.16 -23.24
CA PRO A 11 -9.16 6.44 -23.62
C PRO A 11 -8.15 6.92 -22.57
N ALA A 12 -7.11 7.63 -23.06
CA ALA A 12 -6.15 8.29 -22.18
C ALA A 12 -6.82 9.42 -21.38
N VAL A 13 -6.51 9.50 -20.09
CA VAL A 13 -7.10 10.48 -19.17
C VAL A 13 -6.03 11.35 -18.51
N ASN A 14 -6.43 12.44 -17.85
CA ASN A 14 -5.54 13.23 -17.00
C ASN A 14 -5.42 12.59 -15.59
N PHE A 15 -4.55 13.14 -14.74
CA PHE A 15 -4.28 12.61 -13.41
C PHE A 15 -5.53 12.58 -12.53
N GLY A 16 -6.25 13.70 -12.45
CA GLY A 16 -7.47 13.81 -11.63
C GLY A 16 -8.54 12.79 -12.03
N ALA A 17 -8.73 12.57 -13.33
CA ALA A 17 -9.67 11.56 -13.82
C ALA A 17 -9.21 10.12 -13.48
N ALA A 18 -7.91 9.82 -13.61
CA ALA A 18 -7.38 8.51 -13.23
C ALA A 18 -7.59 8.21 -11.74
N LEU A 19 -7.43 9.24 -10.86
CA LEU A 19 -7.68 9.08 -9.42
C LEU A 19 -9.17 8.90 -9.12
N SER A 20 -10.04 9.71 -9.73
CA SER A 20 -11.48 9.65 -9.49
C SER A 20 -12.10 8.34 -9.95
N GLN A 21 -11.67 7.83 -11.10
CA GLN A 21 -12.13 6.54 -11.62
C GLN A 21 -11.54 5.35 -10.87
N GLY A 22 -10.28 5.45 -10.43
CA GLY A 22 -9.55 4.40 -9.71
C GLY A 22 -9.19 3.18 -10.57
N LEU A 23 -10.05 2.81 -11.52
CA LEU A 23 -9.91 1.71 -12.48
C LEU A 23 -10.36 2.21 -13.85
N ALA A 24 -9.66 1.81 -14.92
CA ALA A 24 -10.06 2.17 -16.28
C ALA A 24 -11.35 1.45 -16.70
N PRO A 25 -12.15 2.00 -17.63
CA PRO A 25 -13.40 1.38 -18.07
C PRO A 25 -13.27 -0.02 -18.66
N ASP A 26 -12.10 -0.36 -19.21
CA ASP A 26 -11.76 -1.69 -19.72
C ASP A 26 -11.30 -2.68 -18.62
N GLY A 27 -11.33 -2.23 -17.34
CA GLY A 27 -10.88 -3.00 -16.19
C GLY A 27 -9.36 -3.03 -16.00
N GLY A 28 -8.60 -2.29 -16.81
CA GLY A 28 -7.16 -2.13 -16.67
C GLY A 28 -6.77 -1.11 -15.61
N LEU A 29 -5.50 -1.10 -15.24
CA LEU A 29 -4.95 -0.18 -14.24
C LEU A 29 -4.33 1.04 -14.94
N TYR A 30 -4.49 2.22 -14.35
CA TYR A 30 -3.85 3.42 -14.89
C TYR A 30 -2.35 3.43 -14.63
N VAL A 31 -1.59 3.77 -15.70
CA VAL A 31 -0.13 3.98 -15.69
C VAL A 31 0.19 5.28 -16.44
N PRO A 32 1.32 5.96 -16.11
CA PRO A 32 1.76 7.12 -16.89
C PRO A 32 2.06 6.73 -18.34
N GLU A 33 1.67 7.59 -19.29
CA GLU A 33 2.00 7.43 -20.72
C GLU A 33 3.50 7.52 -20.98
N SER A 34 4.20 8.36 -20.21
CA SER A 34 5.64 8.55 -20.31
C SER A 34 6.29 8.65 -18.92
N TRP A 35 7.57 8.34 -18.86
CA TRP A 35 8.33 8.33 -17.62
C TRP A 35 9.30 9.50 -17.60
N PRO A 36 9.13 10.48 -16.69
CA PRO A 36 10.12 11.55 -16.53
C PRO A 36 11.42 10.98 -15.96
N THR A 37 12.54 11.57 -16.33
CA THR A 37 13.80 11.37 -15.62
C THR A 37 13.96 12.48 -14.61
N LEU A 38 14.29 12.12 -13.36
CA LEU A 38 14.48 13.07 -12.26
C LEU A 38 15.95 13.06 -11.84
N PRO A 39 16.76 14.00 -12.32
CA PRO A 39 18.14 14.11 -11.88
C PRO A 39 18.20 14.48 -10.39
N LEU A 40 19.23 14.01 -9.69
CA LEU A 40 19.38 14.24 -8.25
C LEU A 40 19.44 15.73 -7.89
N THR A 41 19.89 16.57 -8.83
CA THR A 41 19.92 18.05 -8.68
C THR A 41 18.53 18.67 -8.55
N ASP A 42 17.46 18.04 -9.07
CA ASP A 42 16.11 18.53 -8.88
C ASP A 42 15.67 18.50 -7.42
N PHE A 43 16.31 17.65 -6.62
CA PHE A 43 16.04 17.49 -5.19
C PHE A 43 16.96 18.34 -4.29
N ASP A 44 17.78 19.25 -4.86
CA ASP A 44 18.63 20.12 -4.06
C ASP A 44 17.77 21.07 -3.23
N GLY A 45 18.06 21.13 -1.91
CA GLY A 45 17.24 21.83 -0.94
C GLY A 45 15.98 21.10 -0.46
N ALA A 46 15.60 19.98 -1.07
CA ALA A 46 14.51 19.12 -0.59
C ALA A 46 15.06 18.12 0.45
N GLU A 47 14.88 18.43 1.72
CA GLU A 47 15.39 17.60 2.83
C GLU A 47 14.26 16.81 3.52
N GLN A 48 13.09 17.40 3.59
CA GLN A 48 11.94 16.78 4.25
C GLN A 48 11.12 15.95 3.27
N LEU A 49 10.46 14.92 3.77
CA LEU A 49 9.65 14.01 2.97
C LEU A 49 8.57 14.74 2.12
N PRO A 50 7.86 15.77 2.62
CA PRO A 50 6.91 16.54 1.80
C PRO A 50 7.57 17.31 0.64
N ASP A 51 8.79 17.81 0.82
CA ASP A 51 9.50 18.56 -0.22
C ASP A 51 9.95 17.62 -1.35
N ILE A 52 10.50 16.47 -0.97
CA ILE A 52 10.87 15.39 -1.91
C ILE A 52 9.61 14.92 -2.67
N ALA A 53 8.48 14.77 -1.97
CA ALA A 53 7.19 14.41 -2.58
C ALA A 53 6.74 15.46 -3.61
N ALA A 54 6.83 16.75 -3.28
CA ALA A 54 6.44 17.83 -4.18
C ALA A 54 7.28 17.86 -5.45
N VAL A 55 8.60 17.68 -5.34
CA VAL A 55 9.52 17.60 -6.49
C VAL A 55 9.18 16.38 -7.34
N MET A 56 9.14 15.20 -6.73
CA MET A 56 8.95 13.93 -7.43
C MET A 56 7.60 13.84 -8.14
N LEU A 57 6.52 14.36 -7.51
CA LEU A 57 5.16 14.20 -8.02
C LEU A 57 4.75 15.29 -9.03
N ARG A 58 5.47 16.41 -9.08
CA ARG A 58 5.18 17.54 -9.98
C ARG A 58 5.04 17.14 -11.46
N PRO A 59 5.93 16.36 -12.07
CA PRO A 59 5.79 15.96 -13.47
C PRO A 59 4.53 15.13 -13.73
N PHE A 60 4.10 14.35 -12.77
CA PHE A 60 2.93 13.46 -12.90
C PHE A 60 1.59 14.21 -12.92
N VAL A 61 1.54 15.40 -12.33
CA VAL A 61 0.36 16.26 -12.33
C VAL A 61 0.46 17.40 -13.36
N ALA A 62 1.50 17.42 -14.20
CA ALA A 62 1.69 18.48 -15.19
C ALA A 62 0.50 18.60 -16.15
N GLY A 63 -0.08 19.81 -16.23
CA GLY A 63 -1.27 20.09 -17.05
C GLY A 63 -2.59 19.60 -16.45
N ASP A 64 -2.59 19.17 -15.19
CA ASP A 64 -3.80 18.79 -14.45
C ASP A 64 -4.26 19.93 -13.53
N ALA A 65 -5.55 19.96 -13.20
CA ALA A 65 -6.12 20.94 -12.26
C ALA A 65 -5.49 20.85 -10.85
N LEU A 66 -4.92 19.71 -10.48
CA LEU A 66 -4.23 19.50 -9.20
C LEU A 66 -2.78 20.03 -9.19
N ALA A 67 -2.20 20.40 -10.34
CA ALA A 67 -0.81 20.83 -10.42
C ALA A 67 -0.46 22.00 -9.49
N PRO A 68 -1.28 23.08 -9.36
CA PRO A 68 -0.99 24.17 -8.43
C PRO A 68 -1.01 23.75 -6.95
N ALA A 69 -1.75 22.70 -6.60
CA ALA A 69 -1.94 22.24 -5.23
C ALA A 69 -0.97 21.13 -4.80
N ILE A 70 -0.09 20.62 -5.68
CA ILE A 70 0.70 19.42 -5.40
C ILE A 70 1.61 19.56 -4.17
N ALA A 71 2.17 20.74 -3.93
CA ALA A 71 3.00 21.00 -2.75
C ALA A 71 2.17 20.96 -1.45
N ASP A 72 0.94 21.49 -1.46
CA ASP A 72 0.04 21.43 -0.31
C ASP A 72 -0.45 20.00 -0.08
N ILE A 73 -0.77 19.27 -1.13
CA ILE A 73 -1.12 17.85 -1.08
C ILE A 73 0.03 17.03 -0.48
N ALA A 74 1.28 17.31 -0.89
CA ALA A 74 2.46 16.66 -0.37
C ALA A 74 2.62 16.93 1.15
N ARG A 75 2.52 18.19 1.59
CA ARG A 75 2.58 18.56 3.01
C ARG A 75 1.47 17.90 3.83
N GLU A 76 0.27 17.79 3.30
CA GLU A 76 -0.85 17.14 3.95
C GLU A 76 -0.66 15.61 4.06
N ALA A 77 -0.19 14.96 3.01
CA ALA A 77 -0.09 13.50 2.93
C ALA A 77 1.14 12.92 3.62
N PHE A 78 2.29 13.63 3.58
CA PHE A 78 3.59 13.17 4.05
C PHE A 78 4.05 13.87 5.34
N ASN A 79 3.13 14.17 6.25
CA ASN A 79 3.38 14.92 7.50
C ASN A 79 3.83 14.06 8.68
N PHE A 80 4.30 12.85 8.44
CA PHE A 80 4.89 11.96 9.44
C PHE A 80 6.16 11.30 8.86
N PRO A 81 7.11 10.90 9.73
CA PRO A 81 8.42 10.45 9.27
C PRO A 81 8.40 9.06 8.64
N ALA A 82 9.40 8.80 7.79
CA ALA A 82 9.79 7.48 7.30
C ALA A 82 11.29 7.27 7.59
N PRO A 83 11.69 7.04 8.87
CA PRO A 83 13.07 7.01 9.24
C PRO A 83 13.77 5.73 8.79
N LEU A 84 15.06 5.87 8.40
CA LEU A 84 15.97 4.77 8.20
C LEU A 84 16.72 4.51 9.51
N ARG A 85 16.65 3.27 10.02
CA ARG A 85 17.28 2.85 11.27
C ARG A 85 18.29 1.72 11.02
N PRO A 86 19.49 1.75 11.61
CA PRO A 86 20.43 0.65 11.49
C PRO A 86 19.87 -0.62 12.18
N VAL A 87 20.12 -1.77 11.59
CA VAL A 87 19.87 -3.09 12.19
C VAL A 87 21.20 -3.66 12.66
N THR A 88 22.21 -3.65 11.80
CA THR A 88 23.58 -4.09 12.12
C THR A 88 24.50 -2.89 12.38
N LEU A 89 25.53 -3.08 13.20
CA LEU A 89 26.47 -2.01 13.59
C LEU A 89 27.37 -1.55 12.44
N ASP A 90 27.62 -2.43 11.48
CA ASP A 90 28.43 -2.15 10.29
C ASP A 90 27.69 -1.31 9.22
N GLY A 91 26.41 -1.06 9.43
CA GLY A 91 25.57 -0.30 8.48
C GLY A 91 25.19 -1.05 7.22
N GLN A 92 25.56 -2.34 7.10
CA GLN A 92 25.21 -3.15 5.92
C GLN A 92 23.70 -3.49 5.86
N LEU A 93 23.03 -3.51 7.01
CA LEU A 93 21.60 -3.73 7.10
C LEU A 93 20.94 -2.60 7.87
N SER A 94 19.94 -1.99 7.22
CA SER A 94 19.07 -0.97 7.83
C SER A 94 17.60 -1.34 7.62
N VAL A 95 16.71 -0.70 8.37
CA VAL A 95 15.26 -0.83 8.21
C VAL A 95 14.64 0.53 7.93
N LEU A 96 13.81 0.60 6.89
CA LEU A 96 12.97 1.75 6.57
C LEU A 96 11.62 1.57 7.27
N GLU A 97 11.37 2.35 8.31
CA GLU A 97 10.15 2.27 9.12
C GLU A 97 9.04 3.13 8.51
N LEU A 98 8.01 2.50 7.96
CA LEU A 98 6.91 3.16 7.27
C LEU A 98 5.61 3.23 8.11
N PHE A 99 5.69 2.98 9.40
CA PHE A 99 4.55 2.79 10.29
C PHE A 99 4.34 3.93 11.30
N HIS A 100 4.91 5.11 11.07
CA HIS A 100 4.77 6.26 11.96
C HIS A 100 3.54 7.13 11.69
N GLY A 101 2.73 6.74 10.71
CA GLY A 101 1.47 7.40 10.38
C GLY A 101 0.31 7.06 11.33
N PRO A 102 -0.88 7.65 11.09
CA PRO A 102 -2.04 7.53 11.98
C PRO A 102 -2.51 6.11 12.26
N THR A 103 -2.36 5.18 11.31
CA THR A 103 -2.81 3.80 11.48
C THR A 103 -1.67 2.80 11.67
N ALA A 104 -0.48 3.32 11.87
CA ALA A 104 0.75 2.54 12.08
C ALA A 104 1.01 1.50 10.96
N ALA A 105 0.79 1.90 9.70
CA ALA A 105 1.10 1.12 8.52
C ALA A 105 1.49 2.03 7.34
N PHE A 106 2.34 1.53 6.44
CA PHE A 106 2.79 2.27 5.24
C PHE A 106 1.64 2.77 4.35
N LYS A 107 0.49 2.14 4.46
CA LYS A 107 -0.70 2.47 3.68
C LYS A 107 -1.25 3.86 3.96
N ASP A 108 -0.87 4.48 5.07
CA ASP A 108 -1.20 5.86 5.40
C ASP A 108 -0.72 6.84 4.34
N PHE A 109 0.49 6.68 3.79
CA PHE A 109 1.03 7.56 2.75
C PHE A 109 0.12 7.63 1.51
N GLY A 110 -0.22 6.46 0.96
CA GLY A 110 -1.07 6.39 -0.22
C GLY A 110 -2.53 6.78 0.04
N ALA A 111 -3.08 6.41 1.20
CA ALA A 111 -4.45 6.74 1.54
C ALA A 111 -4.66 8.25 1.73
N ARG A 112 -3.75 8.90 2.45
CA ARG A 112 -3.79 10.35 2.70
C ARG A 112 -3.57 11.15 1.43
N PHE A 113 -2.63 10.71 0.58
CA PHE A 113 -2.42 11.36 -0.72
C PHE A 113 -3.67 11.27 -1.60
N LEU A 114 -4.29 10.09 -1.72
CA LEU A 114 -5.51 9.93 -2.49
C LEU A 114 -6.65 10.80 -1.92
N ALA A 115 -6.83 10.81 -0.59
CA ALA A 115 -7.87 11.60 0.07
C ALA A 115 -7.69 13.11 -0.17
N ALA A 116 -6.46 13.62 -0.04
CA ALA A 116 -6.15 15.03 -0.27
C ALA A 116 -6.42 15.47 -1.71
N ASN A 117 -6.13 14.61 -2.69
CA ASN A 117 -6.42 14.86 -4.10
C ASN A 117 -7.92 14.82 -4.38
N LEU A 118 -8.60 13.75 -3.97
CA LEU A 118 -10.03 13.58 -4.24
C LEU A 118 -10.88 14.67 -3.58
N GLN A 119 -10.54 15.11 -2.38
CA GLN A 119 -11.23 16.24 -1.74
C GLN A 119 -11.16 17.51 -2.60
N ARG A 120 -9.99 17.82 -3.18
CA ARG A 120 -9.81 19.00 -4.04
C ARG A 120 -10.57 18.87 -5.36
N LEU A 121 -10.56 17.69 -5.97
CA LEU A 121 -11.33 17.40 -7.18
C LEU A 121 -12.84 17.48 -6.94
N ARG A 122 -13.30 17.22 -5.71
CA ARG A 122 -14.72 17.19 -5.33
C ARG A 122 -15.26 18.51 -4.77
N ALA A 123 -14.42 19.53 -4.60
CA ALA A 123 -14.80 20.79 -3.95
C ALA A 123 -16.02 21.49 -4.58
N ALA A 124 -16.25 21.32 -5.89
CA ALA A 124 -17.39 21.86 -6.62
C ALA A 124 -18.43 20.80 -7.05
N ALA A 125 -18.32 19.56 -6.57
CA ALA A 125 -19.20 18.49 -7.03
C ALA A 125 -20.54 18.51 -6.30
N SER A 126 -21.63 18.28 -7.03
CA SER A 126 -23.00 18.26 -6.51
C SER A 126 -23.43 16.94 -5.87
N ARG A 127 -22.70 15.84 -6.14
CA ARG A 127 -23.00 14.51 -5.63
C ARG A 127 -21.81 13.97 -4.80
N PRO A 128 -22.05 13.28 -3.68
CA PRO A 128 -20.96 12.68 -2.91
C PRO A 128 -20.28 11.54 -3.70
N LEU A 129 -18.95 11.43 -3.55
CA LEU A 129 -18.18 10.29 -4.03
C LEU A 129 -18.28 9.16 -3.02
N ASN A 130 -18.65 7.97 -3.47
CA ASN A 130 -18.74 6.78 -2.62
C ASN A 130 -17.53 5.89 -2.84
N ILE A 131 -16.64 5.84 -1.86
CA ILE A 131 -15.45 4.99 -1.86
C ILE A 131 -15.85 3.61 -1.33
N LEU A 132 -15.74 2.59 -2.17
CA LEU A 132 -15.86 1.19 -1.75
C LEU A 132 -14.47 0.58 -1.58
N VAL A 133 -14.20 -0.01 -0.42
CA VAL A 133 -12.92 -0.67 -0.13
C VAL A 133 -13.13 -2.03 0.49
N ALA A 134 -12.66 -3.09 -0.18
CA ALA A 134 -12.49 -4.41 0.43
C ALA A 134 -11.12 -4.48 1.10
N THR A 135 -11.06 -5.02 2.31
CA THR A 135 -9.82 -5.07 3.09
C THR A 135 -9.66 -6.34 3.90
N SER A 136 -8.41 -6.79 4.03
CA SER A 136 -7.97 -7.79 5.00
C SER A 136 -7.37 -7.16 6.27
N GLY A 137 -7.59 -5.85 6.52
CA GLY A 137 -7.14 -5.13 7.71
C GLY A 137 -6.55 -3.75 7.40
N ASP A 138 -5.24 -3.65 7.16
CA ASP A 138 -4.48 -2.40 7.10
C ASP A 138 -4.95 -1.40 6.04
N THR A 139 -5.39 -1.88 4.86
CA THR A 139 -5.86 -0.99 3.79
C THR A 139 -7.11 -0.22 4.23
N GLY A 140 -8.09 -0.93 4.78
CA GLY A 140 -9.34 -0.32 5.23
C GLY A 140 -9.12 0.68 6.37
N GLY A 141 -8.26 0.33 7.34
CA GLY A 141 -7.91 1.22 8.45
C GLY A 141 -7.27 2.53 7.96
N ALA A 142 -6.30 2.44 7.04
CA ALA A 142 -5.65 3.62 6.45
C ALA A 142 -6.63 4.47 5.62
N VAL A 143 -7.52 3.83 4.84
CA VAL A 143 -8.56 4.53 4.06
C VAL A 143 -9.55 5.21 5.00
N ALA A 144 -10.09 4.49 5.98
CA ALA A 144 -11.02 5.06 6.96
C ALA A 144 -10.42 6.29 7.65
N ALA A 145 -9.18 6.19 8.13
CA ALA A 145 -8.48 7.30 8.78
C ALA A 145 -8.26 8.50 7.85
N ALA A 146 -7.88 8.26 6.59
CA ALA A 146 -7.55 9.32 5.65
C ALA A 146 -8.78 10.07 5.12
N PHE A 147 -9.91 9.38 5.02
CA PHE A 147 -11.14 9.93 4.47
C PHE A 147 -12.17 10.36 5.53
N HIS A 148 -11.94 10.03 6.80
CA HIS A 148 -12.83 10.43 7.89
C HIS A 148 -13.01 11.95 7.91
N GLN A 149 -14.27 12.40 7.98
CA GLN A 149 -14.67 13.81 7.96
C GLN A 149 -14.25 14.60 6.72
N ARG A 150 -14.04 13.92 5.56
CA ARG A 150 -13.81 14.59 4.28
C ARG A 150 -15.15 14.96 3.63
N PRO A 151 -15.46 16.27 3.45
CA PRO A 151 -16.70 16.69 2.84
C PRO A 151 -16.90 16.13 1.44
N GLY A 152 -18.14 15.76 1.10
CA GLY A 152 -18.49 15.24 -0.22
C GLY A 152 -17.95 13.83 -0.55
N ILE A 153 -17.45 13.11 0.45
CA ILE A 153 -16.95 11.74 0.28
C ILE A 153 -17.56 10.83 1.36
N THR A 154 -18.14 9.71 0.95
CA THR A 154 -18.61 8.63 1.82
C THR A 154 -17.71 7.41 1.64
N VAL A 155 -17.38 6.70 2.70
CA VAL A 155 -16.53 5.50 2.66
C VAL A 155 -17.30 4.30 3.20
N SER A 156 -17.32 3.22 2.42
CA SER A 156 -17.84 1.90 2.81
C SER A 156 -16.69 0.90 2.87
N VAL A 157 -16.36 0.45 4.09
CA VAL A 157 -15.27 -0.50 4.34
C VAL A 157 -15.85 -1.88 4.55
N LEU A 158 -15.55 -2.82 3.65
CA LEU A 158 -15.98 -4.21 3.71
C LEU A 158 -14.81 -5.08 4.17
N PHE A 159 -15.01 -5.85 5.24
CA PHE A 159 -13.99 -6.78 5.76
C PHE A 159 -14.61 -8.09 6.25
N PRO A 160 -13.87 -9.21 6.15
CA PRO A 160 -14.39 -10.52 6.54
C PRO A 160 -14.50 -10.61 8.06
N LYS A 161 -15.67 -11.03 8.56
CA LYS A 161 -15.98 -11.19 9.98
C LYS A 161 -15.05 -12.23 10.61
N GLY A 162 -14.34 -11.82 11.68
CA GLY A 162 -13.44 -12.70 12.46
C GLY A 162 -12.13 -13.09 11.76
N LEU A 163 -11.81 -12.54 10.57
CA LEU A 163 -10.59 -12.86 9.81
C LEU A 163 -9.58 -11.71 9.76
N VAL A 164 -9.76 -10.69 10.58
CA VAL A 164 -8.80 -9.60 10.79
C VAL A 164 -8.36 -9.59 12.26
N SER A 165 -7.15 -9.09 12.58
CA SER A 165 -6.71 -9.03 13.98
C SER A 165 -7.60 -8.08 14.80
N PRO A 166 -7.72 -8.27 16.12
CA PRO A 166 -8.51 -7.38 16.98
C PRO A 166 -8.10 -5.91 16.85
N THR A 167 -6.80 -5.64 16.75
CA THR A 167 -6.28 -4.27 16.54
C THR A 167 -6.70 -3.72 15.17
N GLN A 168 -6.63 -4.52 14.12
CA GLN A 168 -7.08 -4.12 12.79
C GLN A 168 -8.60 -3.89 12.75
N GLU A 169 -9.40 -4.78 13.33
CA GLU A 169 -10.85 -4.59 13.39
C GLU A 169 -11.22 -3.29 14.10
N ARG A 170 -10.53 -2.99 15.20
CA ARG A 170 -10.71 -1.71 15.90
C ARG A 170 -10.45 -0.52 14.96
N GLN A 171 -9.37 -0.58 14.17
CA GLN A 171 -9.02 0.47 13.20
C GLN A 171 -10.02 0.59 12.04
N LEU A 172 -10.77 -0.46 11.74
CA LEU A 172 -11.81 -0.42 10.71
C LEU A 172 -13.11 0.20 11.25
N THR A 173 -13.43 0.03 12.53
CA THR A 173 -14.77 0.24 13.08
C THR A 173 -14.90 1.46 13.99
N CYS A 174 -13.82 2.21 14.26
CA CYS A 174 -13.81 3.30 15.26
C CYS A 174 -14.06 4.71 14.67
N TRP A 175 -14.62 4.83 13.46
CA TRP A 175 -14.69 6.12 12.77
C TRP A 175 -16.07 6.78 12.88
N GLY A 176 -17.11 6.25 12.29
CA GLY A 176 -18.41 6.92 12.23
C GLY A 176 -18.45 8.03 11.16
N ASP A 177 -19.37 8.98 11.31
CA ASP A 177 -19.63 10.08 10.36
C ASP A 177 -19.81 9.56 8.94
N ASN A 178 -18.94 9.97 8.01
CA ASN A 178 -18.93 9.56 6.62
C ASN A 178 -18.27 8.20 6.34
N VAL A 179 -17.82 7.47 7.39
CA VAL A 179 -17.18 6.15 7.27
C VAL A 179 -18.09 5.08 7.84
N HIS A 180 -18.49 4.15 7.00
CA HIS A 180 -19.38 3.03 7.32
C HIS A 180 -18.63 1.71 7.16
N SER A 181 -18.65 0.89 8.21
CA SER A 181 -17.89 -0.36 8.26
C SER A 181 -18.85 -1.55 8.25
N PHE A 182 -18.57 -2.53 7.38
CA PHE A 182 -19.39 -3.70 7.15
C PHE A 182 -18.60 -4.98 7.43
N ARG A 183 -19.04 -5.77 8.43
CA ARG A 183 -18.55 -7.12 8.69
C ARG A 183 -19.28 -8.07 7.74
N VAL A 184 -18.59 -8.55 6.73
CA VAL A 184 -19.15 -9.49 5.75
C VAL A 184 -19.10 -10.90 6.32
N ASN A 185 -20.22 -11.62 6.30
CA ASN A 185 -20.32 -13.03 6.67
C ASN A 185 -19.73 -13.91 5.55
N GLY A 186 -18.42 -13.77 5.29
CA GLY A 186 -17.71 -14.43 4.20
C GLY A 186 -16.21 -14.22 4.29
N SER A 187 -15.51 -14.55 3.21
CA SER A 187 -14.05 -14.40 3.05
C SER A 187 -13.66 -13.00 2.57
N PHE A 188 -12.35 -12.74 2.52
CA PHE A 188 -11.83 -11.53 1.87
C PHE A 188 -12.12 -11.51 0.35
N ASP A 189 -12.11 -12.67 -0.28
CA ASP A 189 -12.45 -12.79 -1.71
C ASP A 189 -13.93 -12.44 -1.95
N ASP A 190 -14.84 -12.75 -1.01
CA ASP A 190 -16.24 -12.30 -1.06
C ASP A 190 -16.35 -10.79 -0.96
N CYS A 191 -15.60 -10.15 -0.05
CA CYS A 191 -15.55 -8.69 0.04
C CYS A 191 -15.07 -8.05 -1.28
N GLN A 192 -14.03 -8.61 -1.90
CA GLN A 192 -13.53 -8.13 -3.19
C GLN A 192 -14.53 -8.33 -4.32
N ARG A 193 -15.21 -9.48 -4.35
CA ARG A 193 -16.24 -9.79 -5.34
C ARG A 193 -17.39 -8.79 -5.24
N LEU A 194 -17.91 -8.53 -4.03
CA LEU A 194 -18.98 -7.54 -3.81
C LEU A 194 -18.60 -6.14 -4.33
N VAL A 195 -17.38 -5.70 -4.05
CA VAL A 195 -16.90 -4.41 -4.56
C VAL A 195 -16.83 -4.41 -6.09
N LYS A 196 -16.30 -5.47 -6.71
CA LYS A 196 -16.25 -5.60 -8.18
C LYS A 196 -17.66 -5.62 -8.80
N ASP A 197 -18.58 -6.39 -8.21
CA ASP A 197 -19.96 -6.49 -8.68
C ASP A 197 -20.69 -5.15 -8.60
N ALA A 198 -20.44 -4.37 -7.53
CA ALA A 198 -20.99 -3.01 -7.42
C ALA A 198 -20.45 -2.07 -8.53
N PHE A 199 -19.16 -2.15 -8.87
CA PHE A 199 -18.55 -1.33 -9.92
C PHE A 199 -19.09 -1.63 -11.32
N VAL A 200 -19.52 -2.85 -11.61
CA VAL A 200 -20.07 -3.24 -12.92
C VAL A 200 -21.59 -3.16 -12.98
N ASN A 201 -22.27 -2.98 -11.84
CA ASN A 201 -23.73 -2.92 -11.79
C ASN A 201 -24.27 -1.57 -12.31
N PRO A 202 -25.05 -1.54 -13.42
CA PRO A 202 -25.53 -0.29 -14.00
C PRO A 202 -26.45 0.52 -13.06
N GLY A 203 -27.31 -0.16 -12.28
CA GLY A 203 -28.23 0.49 -11.34
C GLY A 203 -27.47 1.21 -10.21
N LEU A 204 -26.42 0.60 -9.66
CA LEU A 204 -25.59 1.23 -8.64
C LEU A 204 -24.80 2.39 -9.21
N ARG A 205 -24.21 2.27 -10.40
CA ARG A 205 -23.47 3.35 -11.08
C ARG A 205 -24.35 4.55 -11.43
N GLN A 206 -25.62 4.35 -11.74
CA GLN A 206 -26.56 5.43 -11.98
C GLN A 206 -26.89 6.18 -10.67
N ARG A 207 -27.01 5.47 -9.57
CA ARG A 207 -27.42 6.01 -8.26
C ARG A 207 -26.25 6.62 -7.49
N PHE A 208 -25.08 6.01 -7.56
CA PHE A 208 -23.88 6.39 -6.81
C PHE A 208 -22.72 6.72 -7.75
N GLU A 209 -21.98 7.74 -7.41
CA GLU A 209 -20.66 7.94 -7.99
C GLU A 209 -19.65 7.09 -7.22
N LEU A 210 -19.27 5.95 -7.80
CA LEU A 210 -18.42 4.94 -7.13
C LEU A 210 -16.96 5.13 -7.49
N SER A 211 -16.07 5.01 -6.51
CA SER A 211 -14.62 4.93 -6.67
C SER A 211 -14.00 3.93 -5.70
N SER A 212 -12.77 3.53 -5.98
CA SER A 212 -12.01 2.62 -5.12
C SER A 212 -10.79 3.26 -4.53
N ALA A 213 -10.56 3.01 -3.24
CA ALA A 213 -9.31 3.37 -2.58
C ALA A 213 -8.40 2.15 -2.32
N ASN A 214 -8.57 1.04 -3.03
CA ASN A 214 -7.63 -0.09 -3.02
C ASN A 214 -6.33 0.24 -3.78
N SER A 215 -5.32 -0.63 -3.72
CA SER A 215 -4.01 -0.44 -4.36
C SER A 215 -4.06 -0.44 -5.91
N ILE A 216 -5.20 -0.76 -6.51
CA ILE A 216 -5.46 -0.59 -7.94
C ILE A 216 -5.51 0.90 -8.34
N ASN A 217 -5.96 1.78 -7.43
CA ASN A 217 -5.98 3.22 -7.69
C ASN A 217 -4.54 3.77 -7.75
N LEU A 218 -4.23 4.49 -8.82
CA LEU A 218 -2.94 5.12 -9.05
C LEU A 218 -2.50 6.03 -7.88
N GLY A 219 -3.45 6.78 -7.30
CA GLY A 219 -3.22 7.66 -6.15
C GLY A 219 -2.87 6.91 -4.85
N ARG A 220 -3.02 5.59 -4.83
CA ARG A 220 -2.53 4.75 -3.74
C ARG A 220 -1.12 4.23 -3.98
N LEU A 221 -0.73 4.02 -5.25
CA LEU A 221 0.57 3.45 -5.61
C LEU A 221 1.64 4.52 -5.79
N LEU A 222 1.39 5.51 -6.64
CA LEU A 222 2.40 6.52 -7.02
C LEU A 222 3.06 7.22 -5.80
N PRO A 223 2.31 7.66 -4.77
CA PRO A 223 2.90 8.32 -3.60
C PRO A 223 3.83 7.43 -2.79
N GLN A 224 3.73 6.11 -2.92
CA GLN A 224 4.65 5.19 -2.24
C GLN A 224 6.08 5.24 -2.80
N ALA A 225 6.27 5.69 -4.03
CA ALA A 225 7.61 5.90 -4.59
C ALA A 225 8.41 6.99 -3.85
N VAL A 226 7.72 7.90 -3.14
CA VAL A 226 8.34 9.04 -2.44
C VAL A 226 9.27 8.61 -1.30
N TYR A 227 8.86 7.66 -0.46
CA TYR A 227 9.73 7.23 0.63
C TYR A 227 10.93 6.42 0.14
N TYR A 228 10.83 5.73 -1.00
CA TYR A 228 12.00 5.12 -1.66
C TYR A 228 12.94 6.17 -2.24
N ALA A 229 12.39 7.22 -2.87
CA ALA A 229 13.16 8.37 -3.34
C ALA A 229 13.92 9.02 -2.18
N ALA A 230 13.22 9.39 -1.12
CA ALA A 230 13.82 10.04 0.05
C ALA A 230 14.94 9.20 0.66
N THR A 231 14.70 7.90 0.85
CA THR A 231 15.66 6.99 1.46
C THR A 231 16.89 6.80 0.57
N SER A 232 16.69 6.53 -0.72
CA SER A 232 17.79 6.26 -1.64
C SER A 232 18.65 7.50 -1.89
N ILE A 233 18.04 8.68 -2.04
CA ILE A 233 18.76 9.97 -2.16
C ILE A 233 19.58 10.24 -0.90
N ALA A 234 19.00 10.06 0.30
CA ALA A 234 19.69 10.29 1.56
C ALA A 234 20.93 9.37 1.73
N VAL A 235 20.78 8.08 1.41
CA VAL A 235 21.88 7.10 1.46
C VAL A 235 22.96 7.47 0.44
N TYR A 236 22.56 7.76 -0.79
CA TYR A 236 23.51 8.11 -1.86
C TYR A 236 24.27 9.40 -1.56
N ARG A 237 23.60 10.46 -1.12
CA ARG A 237 24.24 11.73 -0.74
C ARG A 237 25.21 11.58 0.42
N ARG A 238 24.87 10.72 1.39
CA ARG A 238 25.70 10.55 2.59
C ARG A 238 26.89 9.63 2.38
N HIS A 239 26.75 8.58 1.59
CA HIS A 239 27.73 7.50 1.50
C HIS A 239 28.27 7.25 0.10
N GLY A 240 27.73 7.89 -0.95
CA GLY A 240 28.12 7.66 -2.34
C GLY A 240 27.72 6.29 -2.89
N VAL A 241 26.88 5.52 -2.18
CA VAL A 241 26.51 4.15 -2.55
C VAL A 241 25.01 4.02 -2.83
N VAL A 242 24.67 3.10 -3.73
CA VAL A 242 23.29 2.83 -4.13
C VAL A 242 22.71 1.72 -3.24
N PRO A 243 21.64 1.97 -2.46
CA PRO A 243 21.08 0.97 -1.57
C PRO A 243 20.21 -0.05 -2.33
N ASN A 244 20.15 -1.28 -1.78
CA ASN A 244 19.27 -2.34 -2.21
C ASN A 244 18.07 -2.43 -1.27
N PHE A 245 16.92 -2.94 -1.76
CA PHE A 245 15.69 -3.02 -0.97
C PHE A 245 15.13 -4.45 -0.94
N ILE A 246 14.66 -4.89 0.25
CA ILE A 246 13.86 -6.09 0.41
C ILE A 246 12.48 -5.66 0.90
N ILE A 247 11.45 -5.99 0.11
CA ILE A 247 10.11 -5.42 0.26
C ILE A 247 9.08 -6.52 0.52
N PRO A 248 8.42 -6.53 1.70
CA PRO A 248 7.27 -7.38 1.93
C PRO A 248 6.19 -7.13 0.88
N SER A 249 5.79 -8.16 0.18
CA SER A 249 4.99 -8.05 -1.04
C SER A 249 3.77 -8.98 -1.02
N GLY A 250 2.60 -8.44 -1.30
CA GLY A 250 1.36 -9.18 -1.55
C GLY A 250 0.76 -8.71 -2.87
N ASN A 251 -0.03 -7.62 -2.86
CA ASN A 251 -0.62 -7.05 -4.08
C ASN A 251 0.34 -6.17 -4.92
N LEU A 252 1.64 -6.18 -4.61
CA LEU A 252 2.74 -5.52 -5.32
C LEU A 252 2.71 -3.98 -5.35
N GLY A 253 1.72 -3.29 -4.77
CA GLY A 253 1.64 -1.83 -4.83
C GLY A 253 2.92 -1.15 -4.32
N ASN A 254 3.42 -1.59 -3.17
CA ASN A 254 4.66 -1.09 -2.55
C ASN A 254 5.89 -1.38 -3.40
N SER A 255 6.02 -2.60 -3.89
CA SER A 255 7.16 -3.05 -4.70
C SER A 255 7.22 -2.35 -6.05
N VAL A 256 6.08 -2.23 -6.74
CA VAL A 256 5.98 -1.50 -8.01
C VAL A 256 6.34 -0.03 -7.83
N ALA A 257 5.97 0.58 -6.71
CA ALA A 257 6.37 1.96 -6.40
C ALA A 257 7.90 2.13 -6.28
N CYS A 258 8.60 1.14 -5.70
CA CYS A 258 10.09 1.11 -5.67
C CYS A 258 10.66 0.98 -7.09
N VAL A 259 10.10 0.07 -7.90
CA VAL A 259 10.51 -0.10 -9.30
C VAL A 259 10.28 1.19 -10.10
N TRP A 260 9.17 1.89 -9.86
CA TRP A 260 8.89 3.18 -10.49
C TRP A 260 9.89 4.26 -10.06
N ALA A 261 10.23 4.33 -8.76
CA ALA A 261 11.25 5.25 -8.28
C ALA A 261 12.60 5.02 -9.00
N ARG A 262 13.02 3.76 -9.17
CA ARG A 262 14.22 3.40 -9.95
C ARG A 262 14.08 3.79 -11.43
N LYS A 263 12.92 3.59 -12.03
CA LYS A 263 12.63 3.98 -13.43
C LYS A 263 12.73 5.49 -13.66
N LEU A 264 12.47 6.29 -12.62
CA LEU A 264 12.62 7.75 -12.66
C LEU A 264 14.09 8.21 -12.57
N GLY A 265 15.06 7.29 -12.45
CA GLY A 265 16.49 7.59 -12.37
C GLY A 265 17.03 7.74 -10.95
N LEU A 266 16.23 7.40 -9.93
CA LEU A 266 16.71 7.49 -8.53
C LEU A 266 17.71 6.37 -8.20
N PRO A 267 18.64 6.59 -7.26
CA PRO A 267 19.72 5.66 -6.96
C PRO A 267 19.22 4.45 -6.16
N ILE A 268 18.54 3.55 -6.83
CA ILE A 268 17.98 2.30 -6.29
C ILE A 268 18.63 1.12 -6.99
N GLY A 269 19.28 0.26 -6.23
CA GLY A 269 19.96 -0.94 -6.68
C GLY A 269 19.03 -2.14 -6.87
N ARG A 270 19.39 -3.27 -6.29
CA ARG A 270 18.61 -4.51 -6.36
C ARG A 270 17.32 -4.39 -5.56
N ILE A 271 16.25 -4.94 -6.11
CA ILE A 271 14.92 -4.98 -5.49
C ILE A 271 14.53 -6.45 -5.34
N VAL A 272 14.35 -6.89 -4.09
CA VAL A 272 13.93 -8.24 -3.76
C VAL A 272 12.55 -8.19 -3.13
N LEU A 273 11.63 -8.98 -3.65
CA LEU A 273 10.25 -9.08 -3.20
C LEU A 273 10.14 -10.27 -2.25
N ALA A 274 9.78 -10.02 -1.00
CA ALA A 274 9.58 -11.04 0.00
C ALA A 274 8.09 -11.39 0.11
N PHE A 275 7.74 -12.64 -0.18
CA PHE A 275 6.38 -13.17 -0.11
C PHE A 275 6.22 -14.15 1.06
N ASN A 276 5.00 -14.29 1.57
CA ASN A 276 4.60 -15.38 2.44
C ASN A 276 4.34 -16.67 1.62
N ALA A 277 3.56 -17.60 2.14
CA ALA A 277 3.22 -18.85 1.43
C ALA A 277 2.39 -18.63 0.15
N ASN A 278 1.93 -17.42 -0.13
CA ASN A 278 1.23 -17.06 -1.37
C ASN A 278 2.25 -16.78 -2.49
N ARG A 279 2.72 -17.83 -3.14
CA ARG A 279 3.91 -17.89 -4.01
C ARG A 279 3.65 -17.58 -5.49
N THR A 280 2.53 -17.00 -5.88
CA THR A 280 2.19 -16.80 -7.31
C THR A 280 3.28 -16.06 -8.09
N VAL A 281 3.88 -15.01 -7.51
CA VAL A 281 4.96 -14.25 -8.17
C VAL A 281 6.30 -14.97 -8.13
N PRO A 282 6.80 -15.52 -7.01
CA PRO A 282 7.99 -16.35 -7.00
C PRO A 282 7.93 -17.49 -8.04
N ASP A 283 6.82 -18.22 -8.08
CA ASP A 283 6.63 -19.33 -9.02
C ASP A 283 6.58 -18.84 -10.49
N PHE A 284 5.98 -17.68 -10.75
CA PHE A 284 6.01 -17.06 -12.08
C PHE A 284 7.43 -16.70 -12.51
N LEU A 285 8.21 -16.06 -11.63
CA LEU A 285 9.59 -15.70 -11.95
C LEU A 285 10.47 -16.94 -12.17
N GLN A 286 10.19 -18.03 -11.47
CA GLN A 286 10.91 -19.28 -11.66
C GLN A 286 10.56 -19.98 -12.97
N SER A 287 9.25 -20.15 -13.26
CA SER A 287 8.74 -21.00 -14.33
C SER A 287 8.35 -20.28 -15.62
N GLY A 288 8.13 -18.96 -15.58
CA GLY A 288 7.55 -18.18 -16.66
C GLY A 288 6.03 -18.33 -16.80
N ALA A 289 5.41 -19.25 -16.07
CA ALA A 289 3.98 -19.51 -16.18
C ALA A 289 3.19 -18.70 -15.14
N TRP A 290 2.35 -17.77 -15.60
CA TRP A 290 1.45 -17.04 -14.71
C TRP A 290 0.25 -17.91 -14.33
N ARG A 291 0.21 -18.34 -13.06
CA ARG A 291 -0.83 -19.23 -12.52
C ARG A 291 -1.42 -18.65 -11.23
N PRO A 292 -2.37 -17.70 -11.32
CA PRO A 292 -3.11 -17.22 -10.14
C PRO A 292 -3.81 -18.38 -9.42
N ARG A 293 -3.90 -18.28 -8.12
CA ARG A 293 -4.55 -19.29 -7.27
C ARG A 293 -5.28 -18.60 -6.12
N PRO A 294 -6.22 -19.28 -5.45
CA PRO A 294 -6.81 -18.78 -4.21
C PRO A 294 -5.71 -18.45 -3.19
N SER A 295 -5.91 -17.40 -2.40
CA SER A 295 -5.00 -17.06 -1.32
C SER A 295 -5.10 -18.08 -0.18
N VAL A 296 -3.96 -18.31 0.49
CA VAL A 296 -3.90 -19.12 1.72
C VAL A 296 -3.64 -18.20 2.91
N PRO A 297 -4.34 -18.38 4.04
CA PRO A 297 -4.11 -17.60 5.26
C PRO A 297 -2.71 -17.83 5.83
N THR A 298 -2.03 -16.75 6.26
CA THR A 298 -0.71 -16.80 6.89
C THR A 298 -0.60 -15.82 8.05
N LEU A 299 0.49 -15.90 8.82
CA LEU A 299 0.80 -14.92 9.87
C LEU A 299 1.01 -13.51 9.32
N ALA A 300 1.52 -13.39 8.09
CA ALA A 300 1.69 -12.11 7.39
C ALA A 300 0.43 -11.77 6.55
N SER A 301 -0.72 -11.72 7.19
CA SER A 301 -2.06 -11.71 6.59
C SER A 301 -2.33 -10.60 5.57
N ALA A 302 -1.71 -9.41 5.72
CA ALA A 302 -1.86 -8.33 4.73
C ALA A 302 -1.17 -8.62 3.39
N MET A 303 -0.40 -9.71 3.30
CA MET A 303 0.25 -10.22 2.10
C MET A 303 -0.47 -11.46 1.53
N ASP A 304 -1.61 -11.90 2.09
CA ASP A 304 -2.39 -13.06 1.62
C ASP A 304 -3.11 -12.72 0.32
N VAL A 305 -2.37 -12.75 -0.79
CA VAL A 305 -2.84 -12.39 -2.11
C VAL A 305 -2.42 -13.45 -3.13
N GLY A 306 -3.39 -14.22 -3.61
CA GLY A 306 -3.17 -15.26 -4.63
C GLY A 306 -3.10 -14.71 -6.06
N THR A 307 -3.70 -13.52 -6.29
CA THR A 307 -3.74 -12.85 -7.61
C THR A 307 -3.36 -11.38 -7.47
N PRO A 308 -2.05 -11.06 -7.43
CA PRO A 308 -1.57 -9.69 -7.27
C PRO A 308 -1.98 -8.77 -8.43
N SER A 309 -2.88 -7.82 -8.19
CA SER A 309 -3.41 -6.91 -9.23
C SER A 309 -2.31 -6.04 -9.86
N ASN A 310 -1.35 -5.57 -9.06
CA ASN A 310 -0.29 -4.70 -9.58
C ASN A 310 0.81 -5.44 -10.38
N MET A 311 0.73 -6.76 -10.50
CA MET A 311 1.53 -7.49 -11.48
C MET A 311 1.27 -7.01 -12.91
N GLU A 312 0.04 -6.56 -13.19
CA GLU A 312 -0.35 -5.97 -14.47
C GLU A 312 0.49 -4.70 -14.77
N ARG A 313 0.75 -3.85 -13.75
CA ARG A 313 1.62 -2.68 -13.88
C ARG A 313 3.09 -3.04 -14.07
N LEU A 314 3.57 -4.06 -13.37
CA LEU A 314 4.95 -4.53 -13.51
C LEU A 314 5.21 -5.11 -14.91
N ARG A 315 4.29 -5.92 -15.41
CA ARG A 315 4.35 -6.47 -16.77
C ARG A 315 4.12 -5.42 -17.86
N GLY A 316 3.34 -4.39 -17.60
CA GLY A 316 3.21 -3.24 -18.50
C GLY A 316 4.52 -2.46 -18.67
N LEU A 317 5.37 -2.44 -17.63
CA LEU A 317 6.68 -1.80 -17.68
C LEU A 317 7.76 -2.73 -18.28
N TYR A 318 7.64 -4.03 -18.07
CA TYR A 318 8.54 -5.08 -18.53
C TYR A 318 7.68 -6.20 -19.18
N PRO A 319 7.47 -6.13 -20.52
CA PRO A 319 6.51 -7.02 -21.18
C PRO A 319 6.94 -8.49 -21.24
N ASP A 320 8.24 -8.77 -21.17
CA ASP A 320 8.78 -10.13 -21.18
C ASP A 320 9.29 -10.57 -19.78
N LEU A 321 9.49 -11.87 -19.63
CA LEU A 321 9.91 -12.47 -18.35
C LEU A 321 11.32 -12.05 -17.95
N GLU A 322 12.22 -11.92 -18.91
CA GLU A 322 13.62 -11.55 -18.63
C GLU A 322 13.71 -10.09 -18.14
N GLY A 323 12.93 -9.20 -18.71
CA GLY A 323 12.80 -7.83 -18.22
C GLY A 323 12.29 -7.78 -16.78
N VAL A 324 11.28 -8.61 -16.45
CA VAL A 324 10.78 -8.70 -15.07
C VAL A 324 11.84 -9.28 -14.14
N ARG A 325 12.57 -10.34 -14.53
CA ARG A 325 13.68 -10.94 -13.76
C ARG A 325 14.84 -9.95 -13.57
N GLY A 326 15.16 -9.17 -14.59
CA GLY A 326 16.15 -8.09 -14.49
C GLY A 326 15.71 -6.94 -13.56
N ALA A 327 14.41 -6.73 -13.43
CA ALA A 327 13.86 -5.68 -12.59
C ALA A 327 13.77 -6.07 -11.11
N VAL A 328 13.36 -7.30 -10.81
CA VAL A 328 13.11 -7.78 -9.44
C VAL A 328 13.45 -9.27 -9.29
N ARG A 329 13.86 -9.65 -8.07
CA ARG A 329 13.89 -11.04 -7.61
C ARG A 329 12.73 -11.26 -6.63
N ALA A 330 12.24 -12.47 -6.48
CA ALA A 330 11.18 -12.79 -5.51
C ALA A 330 11.46 -14.09 -4.78
N GLU A 331 11.18 -14.11 -3.48
CA GLU A 331 11.31 -15.27 -2.61
C GLU A 331 10.07 -15.44 -1.73
N SER A 332 9.84 -16.67 -1.28
CA SER A 332 8.75 -17.01 -0.37
C SER A 332 9.30 -17.54 0.95
N VAL A 333 8.61 -17.18 2.03
CA VAL A 333 8.95 -17.53 3.42
C VAL A 333 7.71 -18.16 4.06
N SER A 334 7.89 -19.29 4.74
CA SER A 334 6.82 -19.97 5.47
C SER A 334 6.55 -19.32 6.83
N ASP A 335 5.40 -19.60 7.43
CA ASP A 335 5.04 -19.11 8.76
C ASP A 335 6.03 -19.59 9.85
N ALA A 336 6.54 -20.80 9.73
CA ALA A 336 7.55 -21.33 10.66
C ALA A 336 8.85 -20.51 10.61
N GLU A 337 9.30 -20.14 9.41
CA GLU A 337 10.48 -19.31 9.22
C GLU A 337 10.25 -17.85 9.66
N ILE A 338 9.04 -17.30 9.43
CA ILE A 338 8.66 -15.99 9.95
C ILE A 338 8.76 -15.98 11.49
N GLN A 339 8.22 -17.00 12.17
CA GLN A 339 8.29 -17.10 13.63
C GLN A 339 9.72 -17.25 14.13
N ALA A 340 10.52 -18.09 13.48
CA ALA A 340 11.93 -18.27 13.82
C ALA A 340 12.71 -16.95 13.66
N ARG A 341 12.45 -16.19 12.59
CA ARG A 341 13.10 -14.91 12.32
C ARG A 341 12.74 -13.84 13.35
N ILE A 342 11.46 -13.75 13.76
CA ILE A 342 11.05 -12.82 14.83
C ILE A 342 11.83 -13.09 16.11
N LYS A 343 11.98 -14.37 16.52
CA LYS A 343 12.73 -14.75 17.73
C LYS A 343 14.22 -14.44 17.59
N ALA A 344 14.83 -14.83 16.45
CA ALA A 344 16.25 -14.66 16.22
C ALA A 344 16.65 -13.18 16.21
N ASP A 345 15.97 -12.34 15.45
CA ASP A 345 16.33 -10.92 15.34
C ASP A 345 15.99 -10.12 16.61
N PHE A 346 15.03 -10.58 17.41
CA PHE A 346 14.82 -10.02 18.74
C PHE A 346 16.00 -10.36 19.67
N HIS A 347 16.48 -11.61 19.65
CA HIS A 347 17.62 -12.04 20.43
C HIS A 347 18.93 -11.36 19.98
N ASP A 348 19.20 -11.33 18.66
CA ASP A 348 20.48 -10.93 18.10
C ASP A 348 20.64 -9.40 17.98
N TYR A 349 19.54 -8.69 17.68
CA TYR A 349 19.55 -7.26 17.39
C TYR A 349 18.61 -6.44 18.26
N GLY A 350 17.83 -7.05 19.15
CA GLY A 350 16.78 -6.38 19.92
C GLY A 350 15.66 -5.82 19.04
N LYS A 351 15.50 -6.34 17.81
CA LYS A 351 14.50 -5.84 16.86
C LYS A 351 13.19 -6.60 16.99
N VAL A 352 12.11 -5.84 17.13
CA VAL A 352 10.76 -6.40 17.18
C VAL A 352 10.10 -6.19 15.81
N TRP A 353 9.90 -7.29 15.07
CA TRP A 353 9.29 -7.27 13.75
C TRP A 353 7.80 -7.64 13.81
N CYS A 354 6.97 -7.00 12.99
CA CYS A 354 5.70 -7.60 12.61
C CYS A 354 5.95 -8.77 11.63
N PRO A 355 5.02 -9.71 11.46
CA PRO A 355 5.21 -10.86 10.56
C PRO A 355 5.61 -10.49 9.13
N HIS A 356 5.07 -9.37 8.61
CA HIS A 356 5.41 -8.86 7.28
C HIS A 356 6.89 -8.44 7.17
N THR A 357 7.39 -7.67 8.14
CA THR A 357 8.80 -7.26 8.17
C THR A 357 9.72 -8.46 8.36
N ALA A 358 9.33 -9.42 9.21
CA ALA A 358 10.08 -10.65 9.43
C ALA A 358 10.23 -11.48 8.14
N THR A 359 9.24 -11.44 7.24
CA THR A 359 9.36 -12.06 5.91
C THR A 359 10.53 -11.48 5.11
N ALA A 360 10.69 -10.15 5.11
CA ALA A 360 11.82 -9.50 4.44
C ALA A 360 13.15 -9.77 5.16
N ALA A 361 13.14 -9.78 6.49
CA ALA A 361 14.34 -10.08 7.28
C ALA A 361 14.84 -11.52 7.06
N GLU A 362 13.93 -12.48 6.91
CA GLU A 362 14.28 -13.86 6.59
C GLU A 362 14.91 -13.99 5.20
N VAL A 363 14.36 -13.29 4.20
CA VAL A 363 14.97 -13.26 2.87
C VAL A 363 16.40 -12.73 2.92
N TYR A 364 16.67 -11.68 3.69
CA TYR A 364 18.03 -11.18 3.88
C TYR A 364 18.93 -12.21 4.57
N ALA A 365 18.44 -12.86 5.61
CA ALA A 365 19.21 -13.83 6.38
C ALA A 365 19.67 -15.03 5.55
N ARG A 366 18.85 -15.45 4.58
CA ARG A 366 19.17 -16.54 3.62
C ARG A 366 20.23 -16.18 2.60
N MET A 367 20.47 -14.88 2.34
CA MET A 367 21.48 -14.45 1.35
C MET A 367 22.87 -14.81 1.83
N ALA A 368 23.64 -15.46 0.96
CA ALA A 368 25.06 -15.71 1.21
C ALA A 368 25.83 -14.37 1.26
N PRO A 369 26.96 -14.29 2.01
CA PRO A 369 27.78 -13.06 2.08
C PRO A 369 28.16 -12.49 0.70
N ALA A 370 28.56 -13.36 -0.23
CA ALA A 370 28.90 -12.96 -1.60
C ALA A 370 27.70 -12.37 -2.37
N GLU A 371 26.49 -12.81 -2.06
CA GLU A 371 25.27 -12.29 -2.65
C GLU A 371 24.88 -10.92 -2.06
N ARG A 372 25.13 -10.70 -0.77
CA ARG A 372 24.87 -9.39 -0.13
C ARG A 372 25.70 -8.29 -0.78
N GLY A 373 26.98 -8.57 -1.09
CA GLY A 373 27.91 -7.61 -1.68
C GLY A 373 28.19 -6.42 -0.77
N ASP A 374 28.77 -5.35 -1.30
CA ASP A 374 29.21 -4.19 -0.53
C ASP A 374 28.14 -3.08 -0.39
N SER A 375 27.08 -3.11 -1.21
CA SER A 375 26.00 -2.12 -1.14
C SER A 375 25.05 -2.41 0.02
N PRO A 376 24.62 -1.39 0.79
CA PRO A 376 23.75 -1.57 1.94
C PRO A 376 22.36 -2.12 1.53
N TRP A 377 21.80 -2.93 2.39
CA TRP A 377 20.45 -3.47 2.26
C TRP A 377 19.48 -2.76 3.19
N ILE A 378 18.29 -2.51 2.70
CA ILE A 378 17.21 -1.86 3.44
C ILE A 378 15.99 -2.78 3.47
N LEU A 379 15.65 -3.26 4.67
CA LEU A 379 14.38 -3.93 4.91
C LEU A 379 13.27 -2.89 4.97
N VAL A 380 12.15 -3.15 4.31
CA VAL A 380 11.00 -2.25 4.36
C VAL A 380 10.04 -2.73 5.45
N SER A 381 9.92 -1.97 6.53
CA SER A 381 9.01 -2.27 7.62
C SER A 381 7.66 -1.60 7.41
N THR A 382 6.66 -2.43 7.10
CA THR A 382 5.37 -1.98 6.55
C THR A 382 4.30 -1.72 7.59
N ALA A 383 4.43 -2.27 8.80
CA ALA A 383 3.47 -2.08 9.90
C ALA A 383 4.16 -2.17 11.26
N HIS A 384 3.63 -1.43 12.24
CA HIS A 384 4.10 -1.51 13.62
C HIS A 384 3.75 -2.88 14.24
N PRO A 385 4.66 -3.55 14.95
CA PRO A 385 4.42 -4.88 15.52
C PRO A 385 3.25 -4.93 16.52
N ALA A 386 2.91 -3.82 17.18
CA ALA A 386 1.75 -3.73 18.06
C ALA A 386 0.40 -4.03 17.39
N LYS A 387 0.34 -4.03 16.06
CA LYS A 387 -0.86 -4.46 15.31
C LYS A 387 -1.05 -5.98 15.27
N PHE A 388 -0.02 -6.72 15.64
CA PHE A 388 0.06 -8.19 15.58
C PHE A 388 0.58 -8.76 16.91
N ARG A 389 0.20 -8.16 18.04
CA ARG A 389 0.68 -8.53 19.38
C ARG A 389 0.40 -9.98 19.70
N GLU A 390 -0.76 -10.48 19.30
CA GLU A 390 -1.20 -11.86 19.51
C GLU A 390 -0.23 -12.89 18.90
N ILE A 391 0.49 -12.47 17.84
CA ILE A 391 1.51 -13.30 17.16
C ILE A 391 2.90 -13.03 17.75
N VAL A 392 3.25 -11.75 17.92
CA VAL A 392 4.64 -11.35 18.19
C VAL A 392 5.00 -11.47 19.68
N GLU A 393 4.14 -11.02 20.62
CA GLU A 393 4.42 -11.04 22.06
C GLU A 393 4.76 -12.46 22.60
N PRO A 394 4.02 -13.53 22.22
CA PRO A 394 4.39 -14.89 22.64
C PRO A 394 5.73 -15.36 22.09
N LEU A 395 6.18 -14.86 20.94
CA LEU A 395 7.44 -15.25 20.33
C LEU A 395 8.66 -14.60 20.99
N ILE A 396 8.51 -13.35 21.46
CA ILE A 396 9.60 -12.59 22.08
C ILE A 396 9.56 -12.57 23.61
N GLY A 397 8.48 -13.08 24.22
CA GLY A 397 8.34 -13.17 25.68
C GLY A 397 8.12 -11.82 26.38
N GLN A 398 7.79 -10.74 25.64
CA GLN A 398 7.53 -9.42 26.23
C GLN A 398 6.38 -8.71 25.57
N ARG A 399 5.78 -7.76 26.30
CA ARG A 399 4.71 -6.89 25.76
C ARG A 399 5.29 -5.84 24.83
N ILE A 400 4.54 -5.55 23.77
CA ILE A 400 4.86 -4.50 22.80
C ILE A 400 4.07 -3.25 23.18
N GLU A 401 4.78 -2.14 23.35
CA GLU A 401 4.16 -0.85 23.60
C GLU A 401 3.33 -0.43 22.39
N MET A 402 2.11 0.04 22.67
CA MET A 402 1.22 0.56 21.64
C MET A 402 1.59 2.01 21.32
N PRO A 403 1.91 2.36 20.06
CA PRO A 403 2.21 3.74 19.73
C PRO A 403 0.99 4.64 19.95
N ALA A 404 1.23 5.90 20.34
CA ALA A 404 0.19 6.85 20.70
C ALA A 404 -0.86 7.04 19.59
N SER A 405 -0.47 6.93 18.32
CA SER A 405 -1.39 6.98 17.18
C SER A 405 -2.43 5.87 17.22
N LEU A 406 -2.04 4.64 17.59
CA LEU A 406 -2.97 3.52 17.76
C LEU A 406 -3.78 3.63 19.05
N ALA A 407 -3.13 4.00 20.16
CA ALA A 407 -3.80 4.12 21.45
C ALA A 407 -5.01 5.06 21.40
N LYS A 408 -4.89 6.19 20.69
CA LYS A 408 -5.99 7.14 20.45
C LYS A 408 -7.21 6.51 19.76
N LEU A 409 -7.02 5.52 18.91
CA LEU A 409 -8.13 4.86 18.21
C LEU A 409 -8.91 3.91 19.14
N PHE A 410 -8.24 3.37 20.17
CA PHE A 410 -8.88 2.46 21.12
C PHE A 410 -9.85 3.16 22.07
N SER A 411 -9.76 4.47 22.25
CA SER A 411 -10.71 5.25 23.06
C SER A 411 -11.99 5.62 22.31
N ARG A 412 -12.02 5.47 20.96
CA ARG A 412 -13.20 5.83 20.15
C ARG A 412 -14.29 4.76 20.25
N PRO A 413 -15.58 5.12 20.11
CA PRO A 413 -16.65 4.14 19.97
C PRO A 413 -16.47 3.29 18.72
N VAL A 414 -16.97 2.07 18.74
CA VAL A 414 -16.98 1.18 17.56
C VAL A 414 -18.37 1.10 16.96
N SER A 415 -18.42 1.10 15.62
CA SER A 415 -19.66 0.90 14.86
C SER A 415 -19.35 0.07 13.61
N ALA A 416 -20.07 -1.05 13.45
CA ALA A 416 -20.06 -1.82 12.22
C ALA A 416 -21.37 -2.56 12.05
N THR A 417 -21.80 -2.70 10.82
CA THR A 417 -23.02 -3.44 10.44
C THR A 417 -22.62 -4.80 9.85
N GLU A 418 -23.34 -5.85 10.22
CA GLU A 418 -23.17 -7.15 9.58
C GLU A 418 -23.79 -7.13 8.18
N LEU A 419 -23.11 -7.79 7.24
CA LEU A 419 -23.50 -7.80 5.84
C LEU A 419 -23.38 -9.22 5.27
N GLU A 420 -24.45 -9.69 4.66
CA GLU A 420 -24.39 -10.92 3.88
C GLU A 420 -23.60 -10.71 2.58
N PRO A 421 -22.88 -11.74 2.07
CA PRO A 421 -22.00 -11.59 0.91
C PRO A 421 -22.77 -11.59 -0.42
N ASP A 422 -23.84 -10.79 -0.51
CA ASP A 422 -24.64 -10.59 -1.72
C ASP A 422 -24.82 -9.10 -2.08
N LEU A 423 -24.99 -8.84 -3.38
CA LEU A 423 -25.07 -7.48 -3.91
C LEU A 423 -26.34 -6.73 -3.46
N ALA A 424 -27.43 -7.44 -3.19
CA ALA A 424 -28.68 -6.82 -2.74
C ALA A 424 -28.54 -6.29 -1.31
N ALA A 425 -27.85 -7.04 -0.43
CA ALA A 425 -27.53 -6.58 0.92
C ALA A 425 -26.60 -5.34 0.87
N LEU A 426 -25.56 -5.36 0.04
CA LEU A 426 -24.69 -4.19 -0.15
C LEU A 426 -25.47 -2.99 -0.68
N THR A 427 -26.37 -3.17 -1.66
CA THR A 427 -27.20 -2.11 -2.22
C THR A 427 -28.04 -1.43 -1.13
N ARG A 428 -28.76 -2.23 -0.31
CA ARG A 428 -29.54 -1.69 0.81
C ARG A 428 -28.68 -0.93 1.83
N ALA A 429 -27.48 -1.44 2.10
CA ALA A 429 -26.55 -0.78 3.00
C ALA A 429 -26.08 0.57 2.47
N LEU A 430 -25.75 0.66 1.17
CA LEU A 430 -25.38 1.92 0.53
C LEU A 430 -26.53 2.93 0.50
N ASP A 431 -27.78 2.50 0.28
CA ASP A 431 -28.97 3.37 0.37
C ASP A 431 -29.16 3.95 1.76
N THR A 432 -29.00 3.12 2.78
CA THR A 432 -29.11 3.54 4.19
C THR A 432 -28.02 4.56 4.55
N THR A 433 -26.81 4.40 4.03
CA THR A 433 -25.71 5.35 4.29
C THR A 433 -25.92 6.66 3.54
N ALA A 434 -26.43 6.64 2.32
CA ALA A 434 -26.70 7.84 1.53
C ALA A 434 -27.83 8.71 2.13
N SER A 435 -28.78 8.11 2.84
CA SER A 435 -29.89 8.86 3.49
C SER A 435 -29.48 9.52 4.81
N LYS A 436 -28.29 9.22 5.36
CA LYS A 436 -27.79 9.80 6.62
C LYS A 436 -26.81 10.98 6.42
N ASN A 437 -26.33 11.17 5.19
CA ASN A 437 -25.44 12.26 4.78
C ASN A 437 -26.18 13.28 3.93
#